data_672aea1683698ffea3b1f7ebee12775d
#
_entry.id   672aea1683698ffea3b1f7ebee12775d
#
_cell.length_a   1.000
_cell.length_b   1.000
_cell.length_c   1.000
_cell.angle_alpha   90.00
_cell.angle_beta   90.00
_cell.angle_gamma   90.00
#
_symmetry.space_group_name_H-M   'P 1'
#
loop_
_entity.id
_entity.type
_entity.pdbx_description
1 polymer ?
#
loop_
_entity_poly.entity_id
_entity_poly.type
_entity_poly.pdbx_seq_one_letter_code
_entity_poly.pdbx_strand_id
1 'polypeptide(L)'
;MPKCIIAEDETLLRDALVQLLGEQWPELDIVAACEDGASALEAIAEHQPEVAFLDIRMPGLTGLEVASALPAASPATLAVFVTAYDQYAIDAFEQGALDYLLKPVLPARLAATVQRLKARMAGVLSDGAAP
;
A
#
# COMPACT_ATOMS: atom_id res chain seq x y z
N MET A 1 8.91 -4.87 -14.01
CA MET A 1 8.52 -3.69 -13.23
C MET A 1 7.42 -4.06 -12.26
N PRO A 2 7.61 -3.80 -10.96
CA PRO A 2 6.55 -4.09 -10.00
C PRO A 2 5.35 -3.18 -10.23
N LYS A 3 4.17 -3.73 -10.00
CA LYS A 3 2.90 -3.00 -10.16
C LYS A 3 2.40 -2.51 -8.81
N CYS A 4 1.75 -1.36 -8.81
CA CYS A 4 1.24 -0.71 -7.61
C CYS A 4 -0.18 -0.20 -7.84
N ILE A 5 -1.01 -0.35 -6.83
CA ILE A 5 -2.32 0.31 -6.74
C ILE A 5 -2.25 1.31 -5.59
N ILE A 6 -2.83 2.47 -5.78
CA ILE A 6 -2.99 3.48 -4.73
C ILE A 6 -4.47 3.71 -4.49
N ALA A 7 -4.88 3.76 -3.23
CA ALA A 7 -6.24 4.08 -2.84
C ALA A 7 -6.23 5.25 -1.86
N GLU A 8 -6.73 6.39 -2.29
CA GLU A 8 -6.78 7.64 -1.53
C GLU A 8 -7.92 8.49 -2.08
N ASP A 9 -8.87 8.88 -1.24
CA ASP A 9 -10.04 9.63 -1.70
C ASP A 9 -9.78 11.12 -1.94
N GLU A 10 -8.75 11.70 -1.33
CA GLU A 10 -8.42 13.11 -1.54
C GLU A 10 -7.47 13.27 -2.71
N THR A 11 -7.91 14.00 -3.75
CA THR A 11 -7.17 14.15 -5.00
C THR A 11 -5.76 14.69 -4.79
N LEU A 12 -5.61 15.76 -4.00
CA LEU A 12 -4.29 16.37 -3.79
C LEU A 12 -3.33 15.43 -3.08
N LEU A 13 -3.82 14.68 -2.09
CA LEU A 13 -2.99 13.73 -1.37
C LEU A 13 -2.64 12.52 -2.24
N ARG A 14 -3.59 12.08 -3.07
CA ARG A 14 -3.35 10.99 -4.02
C ARG A 14 -2.27 11.39 -5.03
N ASP A 15 -2.38 12.58 -5.61
CA ASP A 15 -1.41 13.07 -6.58
C ASP A 15 -0.03 13.26 -5.94
N ALA A 16 0.00 13.75 -4.70
CA ALA A 16 1.26 13.92 -3.97
C ALA A 16 1.95 12.57 -3.73
N LEU A 17 1.20 11.54 -3.40
CA LEU A 17 1.76 10.20 -3.18
C LEU A 17 2.28 9.62 -4.49
N VAL A 18 1.54 9.78 -5.59
CA VAL A 18 1.99 9.33 -6.92
C VAL A 18 3.33 9.98 -7.26
N GLN A 19 3.42 11.30 -7.06
CA GLN A 19 4.65 12.02 -7.38
C GLN A 19 5.81 11.56 -6.49
N LEU A 20 5.58 11.43 -5.20
CA LEU A 20 6.63 11.03 -4.27
C LEU A 20 7.12 9.60 -4.56
N LEU A 21 6.22 8.69 -4.89
CA LEU A 21 6.60 7.34 -5.30
C LEU A 21 7.41 7.35 -6.59
N GLY A 22 7.04 8.22 -7.54
CA GLY A 22 7.81 8.37 -8.78
C GLY A 22 9.25 8.81 -8.52
N GLU A 23 9.47 9.62 -7.50
CA GLU A 23 10.80 10.08 -7.10
C GLU A 23 11.59 9.00 -6.35
N GLN A 24 10.92 8.29 -5.43
CA GLN A 24 11.58 7.32 -4.56
C GLN A 24 11.72 5.95 -5.20
N TRP A 25 10.87 5.63 -6.16
CA TRP A 25 10.86 4.32 -6.79
C TRP A 25 10.47 4.44 -8.27
N PRO A 26 11.37 4.95 -9.12
CA PRO A 26 11.05 5.20 -10.54
C PRO A 26 10.61 3.96 -11.31
N GLU A 27 11.04 2.77 -10.90
CA GLU A 27 10.69 1.52 -11.58
C GLU A 27 9.28 1.02 -11.27
N LEU A 28 8.62 1.61 -10.27
CA LEU A 28 7.28 1.20 -9.87
C LEU A 28 6.26 1.63 -10.92
N ASP A 29 5.44 0.66 -11.37
CA ASP A 29 4.37 0.92 -12.32
C ASP A 29 3.06 1.10 -11.56
N ILE A 30 2.61 2.34 -11.41
CA ILE A 30 1.34 2.65 -10.74
C ILE A 30 0.22 2.42 -11.77
N VAL A 31 -0.39 1.25 -11.70
CA VAL A 31 -1.37 0.83 -12.71
C VAL A 31 -2.76 1.41 -12.44
N ALA A 32 -3.06 1.81 -11.23
CA ALA A 32 -4.31 2.49 -10.91
C ALA A 32 -4.16 3.33 -9.65
N ALA A 33 -4.83 4.49 -9.64
CA ALA A 33 -4.95 5.34 -8.46
C ALA A 33 -6.44 5.55 -8.23
N CYS A 34 -6.96 4.96 -7.16
CA CYS A 34 -8.38 4.86 -6.89
C CYS A 34 -8.79 5.79 -5.77
N GLU A 35 -10.07 6.20 -5.78
CA GLU A 35 -10.57 7.14 -4.78
C GLU A 35 -11.50 6.50 -3.74
N ASP A 36 -11.74 5.18 -3.84
CA ASP A 36 -12.55 4.47 -2.86
C ASP A 36 -12.08 3.02 -2.74
N GLY A 37 -12.53 2.36 -1.67
CA GLY A 37 -12.09 1.01 -1.38
C GLY A 37 -12.59 -0.05 -2.35
N ALA A 38 -13.82 0.10 -2.86
CA ALA A 38 -14.38 -0.88 -3.80
C ALA A 38 -13.62 -0.88 -5.12
N SER A 39 -13.36 0.33 -5.67
CA SER A 39 -12.57 0.47 -6.90
C SER A 39 -11.15 -0.06 -6.71
N ALA A 40 -10.56 0.19 -5.54
CA ALA A 40 -9.22 -0.30 -5.23
C ALA A 40 -9.18 -1.82 -5.20
N LEU A 41 -10.14 -2.45 -4.53
CA LEU A 41 -10.18 -3.92 -4.44
C LEU A 41 -10.38 -4.54 -5.82
N GLU A 42 -11.24 -3.94 -6.64
CA GLU A 42 -11.47 -4.39 -8.00
C GLU A 42 -10.19 -4.32 -8.84
N ALA A 43 -9.48 -3.19 -8.76
CA ALA A 43 -8.21 -3.00 -9.47
C ALA A 43 -7.14 -3.96 -8.97
N ILE A 44 -7.09 -4.22 -7.67
CA ILE A 44 -6.15 -5.17 -7.08
C ILE A 44 -6.43 -6.59 -7.61
N ALA A 45 -7.69 -7.00 -7.64
CA ALA A 45 -8.06 -8.32 -8.13
C ALA A 45 -7.69 -8.48 -9.61
N GLU A 46 -7.89 -7.42 -10.41
CA GLU A 46 -7.59 -7.45 -11.83
C GLU A 46 -6.09 -7.46 -12.11
N HIS A 47 -5.35 -6.57 -11.48
CA HIS A 47 -3.92 -6.36 -11.80
C HIS A 47 -2.96 -7.23 -11.00
N GLN A 48 -3.39 -7.78 -9.87
CA GLN A 48 -2.53 -8.58 -8.99
C GLN A 48 -1.19 -7.87 -8.71
N PRO A 49 -1.25 -6.63 -8.15
CA PRO A 49 -0.03 -5.83 -7.97
C PRO A 49 0.87 -6.39 -6.87
N GLU A 50 2.14 -6.05 -6.92
CA GLU A 50 3.08 -6.39 -5.88
C GLU A 50 2.82 -5.59 -4.59
N VAL A 51 2.33 -4.34 -4.73
CA VAL A 51 2.08 -3.49 -3.58
C VAL A 51 0.81 -2.67 -3.75
N ALA A 52 0.10 -2.46 -2.64
CA ALA A 52 -1.05 -1.56 -2.57
C ALA A 52 -0.82 -0.56 -1.43
N PHE A 53 -0.86 0.73 -1.76
CA PHE A 53 -0.84 1.81 -0.77
C PHE A 53 -2.28 2.22 -0.50
N LEU A 54 -2.73 2.05 0.73
CA LEU A 54 -4.14 2.19 1.10
C LEU A 54 -4.31 3.21 2.22
N ASP A 55 -5.21 4.18 2.01
CA ASP A 55 -5.70 4.96 3.14
C ASP A 55 -6.74 4.12 3.87
N ILE A 56 -6.93 4.39 5.15
CA ILE A 56 -7.91 3.65 5.96
C ILE A 56 -9.31 4.21 5.75
N ARG A 57 -9.47 5.52 5.88
CA ARG A 57 -10.78 6.14 5.75
C ARG A 57 -11.08 6.55 4.32
N MET A 58 -11.95 5.81 3.68
CA MET A 58 -12.40 6.05 2.31
C MET A 58 -13.89 5.74 2.23
N PRO A 59 -14.61 6.34 1.26
CA PRO A 59 -16.02 5.99 1.05
C PRO A 59 -16.19 4.50 0.75
N GLY A 60 -17.25 3.91 1.28
CA GLY A 60 -17.53 2.49 1.09
C GLY A 60 -16.60 1.62 1.93
N LEU A 61 -15.83 0.77 1.29
CA LEU A 61 -14.87 -0.08 1.99
C LEU A 61 -13.71 0.74 2.54
N THR A 62 -13.34 0.47 3.80
CA THR A 62 -12.15 1.07 4.39
C THR A 62 -10.90 0.36 3.88
N GLY A 63 -9.74 1.00 4.07
CA GLY A 63 -8.47 0.36 3.72
C GLY A 63 -8.24 -0.94 4.50
N LEU A 64 -8.70 -1.00 5.75
CA LEU A 64 -8.60 -2.24 6.54
C LEU A 64 -9.44 -3.35 5.94
N GLU A 65 -10.64 -3.02 5.46
CA GLU A 65 -11.50 -4.00 4.80
C GLU A 65 -10.89 -4.48 3.48
N VAL A 66 -10.28 -3.57 2.72
CA VAL A 66 -9.56 -3.94 1.51
C VAL A 66 -8.41 -4.90 1.85
N ALA A 67 -7.62 -4.57 2.86
CA ALA A 67 -6.49 -5.41 3.27
C ALA A 67 -6.95 -6.79 3.73
N SER A 68 -8.08 -6.88 4.44
CA SER A 68 -8.61 -8.16 4.90
C SER A 68 -9.07 -9.05 3.74
N ALA A 69 -9.37 -8.46 2.60
CA ALA A 69 -9.78 -9.20 1.41
C ALA A 69 -8.60 -9.68 0.56
N LEU A 70 -7.39 -9.17 0.81
CA LEU A 70 -6.22 -9.49 -0.02
C LEU A 70 -5.87 -10.98 -0.06
N PRO A 71 -5.94 -11.75 1.04
CA PRO A 71 -5.61 -13.17 0.96
C PRO A 71 -6.43 -13.93 -0.09
N ALA A 72 -7.68 -13.52 -0.31
CA ALA A 72 -8.52 -14.14 -1.32
C ALA A 72 -8.37 -13.47 -2.68
N ALA A 73 -8.26 -12.14 -2.73
CA ALA A 73 -8.28 -11.38 -3.98
C ALA A 73 -6.92 -11.32 -4.67
N SER A 74 -5.84 -11.19 -3.91
CA SER A 74 -4.50 -11.03 -4.45
C SER A 74 -3.48 -11.39 -3.36
N PRO A 75 -3.25 -12.69 -3.12
CA PRO A 75 -2.50 -13.14 -1.95
C PRO A 75 -1.04 -12.69 -1.91
N ALA A 76 -0.46 -12.33 -3.04
CA ALA A 76 0.93 -11.87 -3.09
C ALA A 76 1.09 -10.36 -2.91
N THR A 77 0.00 -9.61 -2.86
CA THR A 77 0.06 -8.15 -2.72
C THR A 77 0.47 -7.76 -1.30
N LEU A 78 1.50 -6.91 -1.20
CA LEU A 78 1.93 -6.33 0.07
C LEU A 78 1.17 -5.03 0.31
N ALA A 79 0.59 -4.88 1.49
CA ALA A 79 -0.18 -3.70 1.84
C ALA A 79 0.66 -2.73 2.67
N VAL A 80 0.60 -1.45 2.32
CA VAL A 80 1.17 -0.35 3.09
C VAL A 80 0.06 0.66 3.33
N PHE A 81 -0.21 0.98 4.58
CA PHE A 81 -1.22 1.98 4.89
C PHE A 81 -0.60 3.38 4.91
N VAL A 82 -1.32 4.35 4.34
CA VAL A 82 -0.93 5.76 4.34
C VAL A 82 -2.15 6.55 4.81
N THR A 83 -2.12 7.02 6.05
CA THR A 83 -3.31 7.58 6.68
C THR A 83 -2.96 8.70 7.66
N ALA A 84 -3.94 9.56 7.96
CA ALA A 84 -3.81 10.60 8.97
C ALA A 84 -4.07 10.07 10.39
N TYR A 85 -4.48 8.82 10.53
CA TYR A 85 -4.95 8.26 11.80
C TYR A 85 -3.98 7.21 12.32
N ASP A 86 -3.51 7.39 13.56
CA ASP A 86 -2.54 6.46 14.17
C ASP A 86 -3.22 5.32 14.95
N GLN A 87 -4.50 5.43 15.25
CA GLN A 87 -5.20 4.47 16.10
C GLN A 87 -5.43 3.10 15.45
N TYR A 88 -5.20 2.98 14.16
CA TYR A 88 -5.45 1.71 13.43
C TYR A 88 -4.19 0.89 13.18
N ALA A 89 -3.04 1.33 13.70
CA ALA A 89 -1.77 0.67 13.37
C ALA A 89 -1.74 -0.79 13.81
N ILE A 90 -2.26 -1.10 15.00
CA ILE A 90 -2.31 -2.48 15.49
C ILE A 90 -3.16 -3.35 14.57
N ASP A 91 -4.36 -2.87 14.22
CA ASP A 91 -5.25 -3.59 13.33
C ASP A 91 -4.62 -3.82 11.96
N ALA A 92 -3.91 -2.80 11.45
CA ALA A 92 -3.24 -2.88 10.15
C ALA A 92 -2.17 -3.98 10.14
N PHE A 93 -1.33 -4.03 11.17
CA PHE A 93 -0.30 -5.07 11.23
C PHE A 93 -0.89 -6.45 11.47
N GLU A 94 -2.02 -6.54 12.17
CA GLU A 94 -2.75 -7.81 12.32
C GLU A 94 -3.30 -8.29 10.98
N GLN A 95 -3.60 -7.38 10.05
CA GLN A 95 -4.01 -7.73 8.69
C GLN A 95 -2.81 -8.04 7.78
N GLY A 96 -1.60 -8.02 8.32
CA GLY A 96 -0.41 -8.35 7.55
C GLY A 96 0.22 -7.19 6.80
N ALA A 97 -0.09 -5.95 7.15
CA ALA A 97 0.52 -4.79 6.51
C ALA A 97 2.04 -4.79 6.69
N LEU A 98 2.75 -4.47 5.62
CA LEU A 98 4.20 -4.36 5.67
C LEU A 98 4.63 -3.11 6.41
N ASP A 99 3.89 -2.01 6.24
CA ASP A 99 4.21 -0.75 6.91
C ASP A 99 2.97 0.10 7.10
N TYR A 100 3.12 1.14 7.91
CA TYR A 100 2.04 2.06 8.28
C TYR A 100 2.63 3.47 8.33
N LEU A 101 2.21 4.32 7.38
CA LEU A 101 2.75 5.66 7.22
C LEU A 101 1.72 6.69 7.64
N LEU A 102 2.13 7.62 8.51
CA LEU A 102 1.27 8.74 8.90
C LEU A 102 1.48 9.92 7.97
N LYS A 103 0.39 10.57 7.59
CA LYS A 103 0.43 11.81 6.81
C LYS A 103 0.82 12.99 7.69
N PRO A 104 1.60 13.94 7.16
CA PRO A 104 2.15 13.99 5.80
C PRO A 104 3.31 13.02 5.66
N VAL A 105 3.37 12.31 4.52
CA VAL A 105 4.44 11.34 4.27
C VAL A 105 5.69 12.09 3.87
N LEU A 106 6.75 11.93 4.65
CA LEU A 106 8.04 12.55 4.35
C LEU A 106 8.86 11.65 3.42
N PRO A 107 9.66 12.25 2.50
CA PRO A 107 10.43 11.46 1.55
C PRO A 107 11.33 10.40 2.19
N ALA A 108 12.04 10.74 3.27
CA ALA A 108 12.91 9.78 3.95
C ALA A 108 12.13 8.61 4.54
N ARG A 109 10.93 8.87 5.08
CA ARG A 109 10.10 7.81 5.65
C ARG A 109 9.59 6.87 4.56
N LEU A 110 9.16 7.43 3.43
CA LEU A 110 8.73 6.61 2.31
C LEU A 110 9.90 5.82 1.73
N ALA A 111 11.08 6.43 1.63
CA ALA A 111 12.28 5.72 1.15
C ALA A 111 12.56 4.47 1.98
N ALA A 112 12.42 4.56 3.30
CA ALA A 112 12.60 3.40 4.18
C ALA A 112 11.58 2.29 3.86
N THR A 113 10.33 2.65 3.65
CA THR A 113 9.28 1.71 3.27
C THR A 113 9.59 1.05 1.93
N VAL A 114 10.04 1.83 0.96
CA VAL A 114 10.40 1.32 -0.37
C VAL A 114 11.51 0.28 -0.26
N GLN A 115 12.52 0.53 0.59
CA GLN A 115 13.60 -0.45 0.80
C GLN A 115 13.07 -1.74 1.40
N ARG A 116 12.15 -1.66 2.35
CA ARG A 116 11.51 -2.84 2.94
C ARG A 116 10.69 -3.61 1.91
N LEU A 117 9.97 -2.91 1.06
CA LEU A 117 9.19 -3.53 -0.02
C LEU A 117 10.11 -4.27 -0.98
N LYS A 118 11.18 -3.61 -1.43
CA LYS A 118 12.14 -4.22 -2.34
C LYS A 118 12.79 -5.47 -1.74
N ALA A 119 13.15 -5.41 -0.47
CA ALA A 119 13.76 -6.53 0.23
C ALA A 119 12.78 -7.71 0.33
N ARG A 120 11.52 -7.44 0.64
CA ARG A 120 10.49 -8.47 0.71
C ARG A 120 10.25 -9.12 -0.65
N MET A 121 10.18 -8.30 -1.70
CA MET A 121 9.97 -8.81 -3.06
C MET A 121 11.15 -9.66 -3.54
N ALA A 122 12.34 -9.32 -3.11
CA ALA A 122 13.54 -10.09 -3.43
C ALA A 122 13.70 -11.34 -2.57
N GLY A 123 12.82 -11.55 -1.59
CA GLY A 123 12.89 -12.67 -0.68
C GLY A 123 13.89 -12.50 0.46
N VAL A 124 14.51 -11.32 0.58
CA VAL A 124 15.51 -11.06 1.63
C VAL A 124 14.88 -11.06 3.01
N LEU A 125 13.64 -10.58 3.11
CA LEU A 125 12.90 -10.55 4.37
C LEU A 125 11.75 -11.55 4.33
N SER A 126 11.99 -12.73 3.82
CA SER A 126 10.94 -13.74 3.73
C SER A 126 10.46 -14.13 5.13
N ASP A 127 9.18 -14.45 5.22
CA ASP A 127 8.54 -14.76 6.48
C ASP A 127 9.17 -15.98 7.12
N GLY A 128 9.54 -15.83 8.37
CA GLY A 128 10.09 -16.93 9.13
C GLY A 128 11.41 -17.45 8.62
N ALA A 129 11.94 -16.89 7.55
CA ALA A 129 13.22 -17.30 7.01
C ALA A 129 14.36 -16.62 7.74
N ALA A 130 14.08 -15.50 8.37
CA ALA A 130 15.10 -14.89 9.21
C ALA A 130 15.34 -15.83 10.36
N PRO A 131 16.53 -16.28 10.49
CA PRO A 131 16.88 -17.17 11.59
C PRO A 131 16.76 -16.45 12.90
#